data_a961f77aa7cd9316696087b99f38e45d
#
_entry.id   a961f77aa7cd9316696087b99f38e45d
#
_cell.length_a   1.000
_cell.length_b   1.000
_cell.length_c   1.000
_cell.angle_alpha   90.00
_cell.angle_beta   90.00
_cell.angle_gamma   90.00
#
_symmetry.space_group_name_H-M   'P 1'
#
loop_
_entity.id
_entity.type
_entity.pdbx_description
1 polymer ?
#
loop_
_entity_poly.entity_id
_entity_poly.type
_entity_poly.pdbx_seq_one_letter_code
_entity_poly.pdbx_strand_id
1 'polypeptide(L)'
;MKKYHFSMILSDFHLFKVLPMYVSLCKYCDDFELFILAMNDSVDKVLNKIGFENITVVKLEELEKNNVNLTVAKSNRTFHEYCWTLKPVFLEYIINKYSDAVYYAHVDADLFFFSNIDSLFNENPDASIFLTDHRNSEEFMHYYELSGQFNTGFVGFRNTN
;
A
#
# COMPACT_ATOMS: atom_id res chain seq x y z
N MET A 1 12.97 -1.99 -15.26
CA MET A 1 12.24 -0.84 -14.70
C MET A 1 10.76 -1.17 -14.75
N LYS A 2 10.09 -1.18 -13.62
CA LYS A 2 8.64 -1.48 -13.53
C LYS A 2 7.83 -0.19 -13.65
N LYS A 3 6.67 -0.25 -14.32
CA LYS A 3 5.80 0.93 -14.47
C LYS A 3 5.16 1.33 -13.14
N TYR A 4 4.79 0.33 -12.32
CA TYR A 4 4.07 0.52 -11.06
C TYR A 4 4.84 -0.06 -9.89
N HIS A 5 5.07 0.75 -8.85
CA HIS A 5 5.51 0.28 -7.54
C HIS A 5 4.37 0.43 -6.54
N PHE A 6 3.90 -0.69 -6.03
CA PHE A 6 2.85 -0.73 -5.00
C PHE A 6 3.46 -0.96 -3.62
N SER A 7 2.95 -0.28 -2.61
CA SER A 7 3.26 -0.52 -1.20
C SER A 7 2.06 -1.13 -0.48
N MET A 8 2.32 -2.04 0.45
CA MET A 8 1.30 -2.68 1.28
C MET A 8 1.83 -2.88 2.69
N ILE A 9 1.00 -2.64 3.70
CA ILE A 9 1.27 -3.01 5.09
C ILE A 9 0.53 -4.32 5.38
N LEU A 10 1.24 -5.36 5.81
CA LEU A 10 0.64 -6.67 6.00
C LEU A 10 0.93 -7.23 7.39
N SER A 11 -0.13 -7.49 8.15
CA SER A 11 -0.11 -8.24 9.40
C SER A 11 -0.57 -9.68 9.18
N ASP A 12 -0.27 -10.56 10.13
CA ASP A 12 -0.72 -11.94 10.13
C ASP A 12 -2.25 -12.08 10.10
N PHE A 13 -2.99 -11.17 10.75
CA PHE A 13 -4.46 -11.11 10.70
C PHE A 13 -5.02 -10.93 9.29
N HIS A 14 -4.26 -10.31 8.38
CA HIS A 14 -4.69 -10.00 7.02
C HIS A 14 -3.97 -10.83 5.95
N LEU A 15 -3.11 -11.77 6.37
CA LEU A 15 -2.28 -12.57 5.46
C LEU A 15 -3.11 -13.35 4.41
N PHE A 16 -4.31 -13.84 4.79
CA PHE A 16 -5.19 -14.54 3.86
C PHE A 16 -5.77 -13.64 2.75
N LYS A 17 -5.82 -12.32 2.97
CA LYS A 17 -6.34 -11.36 1.99
C LYS A 17 -5.36 -11.08 0.86
N VAL A 18 -4.05 -11.24 1.12
CA VAL A 18 -3.03 -10.93 0.12
C VAL A 18 -3.13 -11.80 -1.13
N LEU A 19 -3.54 -13.06 -0.98
CA LEU A 19 -3.61 -13.98 -2.12
C LEU A 19 -4.65 -13.55 -3.19
N PRO A 20 -5.94 -13.31 -2.86
CA PRO A 20 -6.90 -12.84 -3.86
C PRO A 20 -6.52 -11.46 -4.44
N MET A 21 -5.95 -10.57 -3.62
CA MET A 21 -5.47 -9.28 -4.10
C MET A 21 -4.34 -9.46 -5.12
N TYR A 22 -3.30 -10.24 -4.79
CA TYR A 22 -2.17 -10.51 -5.66
C TYR A 22 -2.60 -11.19 -6.98
N VAL A 23 -3.45 -12.22 -6.91
CA VAL A 23 -3.96 -12.91 -8.11
C VAL A 23 -4.72 -11.95 -9.01
N SER A 24 -5.55 -11.07 -8.44
CA SER A 24 -6.27 -10.06 -9.22
C SER A 24 -5.33 -9.01 -9.81
N LEU A 25 -4.31 -8.58 -9.06
CA LEU A 25 -3.29 -7.66 -9.55
C LEU A 25 -2.52 -8.27 -10.74
N CYS A 26 -2.02 -9.50 -10.62
CA CYS A 26 -1.34 -10.20 -11.71
C CYS A 26 -2.20 -10.36 -12.96
N LYS A 27 -3.52 -10.51 -12.80
CA LYS A 27 -4.45 -10.64 -13.94
C LYS A 27 -4.59 -9.35 -14.74
N TYR A 28 -4.47 -8.20 -14.10
CA TYR A 28 -4.80 -6.91 -14.68
C TYR A 28 -3.64 -5.92 -14.74
N CYS A 29 -2.44 -6.33 -14.30
CA CYS A 29 -1.23 -5.52 -14.35
C CYS A 29 -0.01 -6.43 -14.53
N ASP A 30 0.70 -6.32 -15.65
CA ASP A 30 1.86 -7.14 -15.97
C ASP A 30 3.18 -6.49 -15.54
N ASP A 31 3.21 -5.17 -15.36
CA ASP A 31 4.42 -4.38 -15.16
C ASP A 31 4.44 -3.69 -13.80
N PHE A 32 4.49 -4.48 -12.73
CA PHE A 32 4.50 -3.99 -11.36
C PHE A 32 5.56 -4.67 -10.49
N GLU A 33 5.90 -4.00 -9.39
CA GLU A 33 6.55 -4.56 -8.21
C GLU A 33 5.69 -4.23 -6.99
N LEU A 34 5.38 -5.23 -6.17
CA LEU A 34 4.64 -5.08 -4.92
C LEU A 34 5.58 -5.19 -3.72
N PHE A 35 5.78 -4.09 -3.03
CA PHE A 35 6.56 -4.04 -1.79
C PHE A 35 5.63 -4.28 -0.61
N ILE A 36 5.92 -5.31 0.19
CA ILE A 36 5.11 -5.65 1.37
C ILE A 36 5.94 -5.39 2.63
N LEU A 37 5.47 -4.49 3.49
CA LEU A 37 6.00 -4.33 4.83
C LEU A 37 5.45 -5.44 5.72
N ALA A 38 6.28 -6.41 6.08
CA ALA A 38 5.92 -7.48 7.00
C ALA A 38 5.94 -6.96 8.44
N MET A 39 4.76 -6.92 9.07
CA MET A 39 4.59 -6.41 10.44
C MET A 39 5.19 -7.33 11.50
N ASN A 40 5.48 -8.59 11.14
CA ASN A 40 6.11 -9.57 12.02
C ASN A 40 6.79 -10.70 11.20
N ASP A 41 7.60 -11.51 11.88
CA ASP A 41 8.36 -12.61 11.30
C ASP A 41 7.49 -13.70 10.66
N SER A 42 6.26 -13.90 11.11
CA SER A 42 5.36 -14.92 10.52
C SER A 42 4.95 -14.52 9.10
N VAL A 43 4.63 -13.25 8.88
CA VAL A 43 4.32 -12.72 7.54
C VAL A 43 5.53 -12.85 6.62
N ASP A 44 6.71 -12.43 7.07
CA ASP A 44 7.96 -12.55 6.30
C ASP A 44 8.23 -14.01 5.87
N LYS A 45 8.18 -14.95 6.83
CA LYS A 45 8.40 -16.36 6.56
C LYS A 45 7.40 -16.98 5.59
N VAL A 46 6.12 -16.63 5.72
CA VAL A 46 5.07 -17.16 4.84
C VAL A 46 5.23 -16.63 3.42
N LEU A 47 5.41 -15.32 3.25
CA LEU A 47 5.57 -14.72 1.93
C LEU A 47 6.81 -15.26 1.20
N ASN A 48 7.95 -15.34 1.90
CA ASN A 48 9.19 -15.90 1.34
C ASN A 48 9.05 -17.41 0.99
N LYS A 49 8.25 -18.17 1.76
CA LYS A 49 8.00 -19.59 1.46
C LYS A 49 7.10 -19.79 0.25
N ILE A 50 6.11 -18.92 0.05
CA ILE A 50 5.23 -18.96 -1.14
C ILE A 50 6.03 -18.59 -2.39
N GLY A 51 6.93 -17.62 -2.31
CA GLY A 51 7.80 -17.20 -3.42
C GLY A 51 7.03 -16.56 -4.57
N PHE A 52 6.14 -15.63 -4.25
CA PHE A 52 5.44 -14.85 -5.28
C PHE A 52 6.43 -14.10 -6.19
N GLU A 53 6.14 -14.05 -7.47
CA GLU A 53 6.87 -13.20 -8.42
C GLU A 53 6.51 -11.71 -8.21
N ASN A 54 7.42 -10.80 -8.54
CA ASN A 54 7.22 -9.36 -8.43
C ASN A 54 6.78 -8.89 -7.02
N ILE A 55 7.24 -9.57 -5.96
CA ILE A 55 7.06 -9.16 -4.57
C ILE A 55 8.41 -9.00 -3.89
N THR A 56 8.60 -7.84 -3.29
CA THR A 56 9.72 -7.57 -2.38
C THR A 56 9.20 -7.41 -0.96
N VAL A 57 9.63 -8.29 -0.05
CA VAL A 57 9.26 -8.22 1.37
C VAL A 57 10.27 -7.38 2.12
N VAL A 58 9.80 -6.38 2.86
CA VAL A 58 10.59 -5.51 3.74
C VAL A 58 10.16 -5.78 5.18
N LYS A 59 11.11 -5.97 6.09
CA LYS A 59 10.81 -6.16 7.51
C LYS A 59 10.55 -4.83 8.21
N LEU A 60 9.62 -4.83 9.16
CA LEU A 60 9.30 -3.64 9.94
C LEU A 60 10.54 -3.04 10.62
N GLU A 61 11.43 -3.90 11.16
CA GLU A 61 12.65 -3.46 11.82
C GLU A 61 13.59 -2.67 10.89
N GLU A 62 13.59 -2.96 9.58
CA GLU A 62 14.38 -2.21 8.60
C GLU A 62 13.88 -0.77 8.47
N LEU A 63 12.56 -0.58 8.48
CA LEU A 63 11.95 0.75 8.40
C LEU A 63 12.11 1.52 9.71
N GLU A 64 11.96 0.86 10.86
CA GLU A 64 12.08 1.45 12.19
C GLU A 64 13.52 1.85 12.56
N LYS A 65 14.52 1.09 12.11
CA LYS A 65 15.93 1.23 12.49
C LYS A 65 16.49 2.64 12.33
N ASN A 66 16.03 3.35 11.30
CA ASN A 66 16.53 4.68 10.96
C ASN A 66 15.49 5.79 11.16
N ASN A 67 14.38 5.47 11.84
CA ASN A 67 13.29 6.42 12.03
C ASN A 67 12.81 6.46 13.49
N VAL A 68 13.44 7.35 14.28
CA VAL A 68 13.10 7.53 15.70
C VAL A 68 11.63 7.92 15.90
N ASN A 69 11.03 8.65 14.95
CA ASN A 69 9.63 9.04 15.03
C ASN A 69 8.68 7.83 14.98
N LEU A 70 9.07 6.76 14.27
CA LEU A 70 8.29 5.52 14.26
C LEU A 70 8.31 4.81 15.62
N THR A 71 9.44 4.83 16.31
CA THR A 71 9.55 4.27 17.67
C THR A 71 8.62 5.00 18.63
N VAL A 72 8.57 6.34 18.56
CA VAL A 72 7.64 7.17 19.34
C VAL A 72 6.19 6.87 18.98
N ALA A 73 5.87 6.82 17.67
CA ALA A 73 4.52 6.51 17.19
C ALA A 73 4.05 5.12 17.67
N LYS A 74 4.93 4.13 17.63
CA LYS A 74 4.64 2.76 18.09
C LYS A 74 4.30 2.71 19.59
N SER A 75 4.91 3.57 20.40
CA SER A 75 4.70 3.60 21.85
C SER A 75 3.40 4.31 22.28
N ASN A 76 2.84 5.19 21.43
CA ASN A 76 1.70 6.05 21.79
C ASN A 76 0.45 5.83 20.93
N ARG A 77 0.44 4.80 20.08
CA ARG A 77 -0.65 4.46 19.17
C ARG A 77 -1.11 3.02 19.39
N THR A 78 -2.38 2.76 19.10
CA THR A 78 -2.88 1.40 18.96
C THR A 78 -2.24 0.72 17.74
N PHE A 79 -2.30 -0.60 17.68
CA PHE A 79 -1.74 -1.35 16.55
C PHE A 79 -2.31 -0.88 15.21
N HIS A 80 -3.62 -0.61 15.12
CA HIS A 80 -4.25 -0.12 13.89
C HIS A 80 -3.78 1.27 13.50
N GLU A 81 -3.72 2.21 14.46
CA GLU A 81 -3.22 3.57 14.23
C GLU A 81 -1.75 3.55 13.80
N TYR A 82 -0.96 2.62 14.34
CA TYR A 82 0.42 2.44 13.93
C TYR A 82 0.50 1.92 12.49
N CYS A 83 -0.32 0.93 12.09
CA CYS A 83 -0.40 0.49 10.70
C CYS A 83 -0.75 1.64 9.75
N TRP A 84 -1.72 2.50 10.12
CA TRP A 84 -2.06 3.68 9.30
C TRP A 84 -0.89 4.67 9.19
N THR A 85 -0.15 4.86 10.27
CA THR A 85 1.06 5.71 10.29
C THR A 85 2.14 5.19 9.34
N LEU A 86 2.29 3.87 9.25
CA LEU A 86 3.29 3.24 8.40
C LEU A 86 2.99 3.39 6.90
N LYS A 87 1.73 3.56 6.48
CA LYS A 87 1.36 3.68 5.06
C LYS A 87 2.17 4.75 4.31
N PRO A 88 2.10 6.05 4.69
CA PRO A 88 2.87 7.09 4.01
C PRO A 88 4.38 6.92 4.20
N VAL A 89 4.84 6.50 5.38
CA VAL A 89 6.28 6.34 5.67
C VAL A 89 6.90 5.21 4.83
N PHE A 90 6.19 4.12 4.67
CA PHE A 90 6.67 3.01 3.85
C PHE A 90 6.63 3.35 2.36
N LEU A 91 5.62 4.07 1.91
CA LEU A 91 5.55 4.54 0.53
C LEU A 91 6.70 5.51 0.23
N GLU A 92 7.00 6.46 1.12
CA GLU A 92 8.16 7.36 1.00
C GLU A 92 9.49 6.58 0.96
N TYR A 93 9.65 5.56 1.80
CA TYR A 93 10.81 4.67 1.78
C TYR A 93 10.99 4.00 0.40
N ILE A 94 9.89 3.51 -0.21
CA ILE A 94 9.93 2.88 -1.53
C ILE A 94 10.31 3.90 -2.60
N ILE A 95 9.70 5.08 -2.61
CA ILE A 95 9.99 6.15 -3.57
C ILE A 95 11.48 6.52 -3.52
N ASN A 96 12.05 6.65 -2.32
CA ASN A 96 13.45 7.03 -2.14
C ASN A 96 14.43 5.90 -2.52
N LYS A 97 14.09 4.66 -2.24
CA LYS A 97 15.00 3.51 -2.45
C LYS A 97 14.88 2.90 -3.85
N TYR A 98 13.71 2.98 -4.46
CA TYR A 98 13.37 2.38 -5.76
C TYR A 98 12.69 3.44 -6.65
N SER A 99 13.46 4.46 -7.03
CA SER A 99 12.98 5.70 -7.68
C SER A 99 12.72 5.57 -9.19
N ASP A 100 12.68 4.36 -9.72
CA ASP A 100 12.64 4.09 -11.17
C ASP A 100 11.24 3.79 -11.74
N ALA A 101 10.18 3.80 -10.91
CA ALA A 101 8.82 3.60 -11.38
C ALA A 101 8.18 4.89 -11.93
N VAL A 102 7.20 4.73 -12.82
CA VAL A 102 6.38 5.85 -13.33
C VAL A 102 5.32 6.25 -12.31
N TYR A 103 4.75 5.26 -11.63
CA TYR A 103 3.72 5.45 -10.62
C TYR A 103 4.04 4.68 -9.34
N TYR A 104 3.71 5.30 -8.23
CA TYR A 104 3.77 4.69 -6.89
C TYR A 104 2.38 4.72 -6.29
N ALA A 105 1.95 3.65 -5.62
CA ALA A 105 0.70 3.67 -4.89
C ALA A 105 0.74 2.81 -3.63
N HIS A 106 0.07 3.28 -2.58
CA HIS A 106 -0.30 2.41 -1.47
C HIS A 106 -1.58 1.65 -1.81
N VAL A 107 -1.61 0.37 -1.50
CA VAL A 107 -2.77 -0.51 -1.67
C VAL A 107 -3.00 -1.34 -0.40
N ASP A 108 -4.24 -1.41 0.07
CA ASP A 108 -4.60 -2.29 1.19
C ASP A 108 -4.74 -3.75 0.72
N ALA A 109 -4.46 -4.70 1.60
CA ALA A 109 -4.48 -6.13 1.29
C ALA A 109 -5.87 -6.68 0.93
N ASP A 110 -6.94 -5.95 1.22
CA ASP A 110 -8.32 -6.33 0.93
C ASP A 110 -8.90 -5.70 -0.34
N LEU A 111 -8.06 -5.09 -1.15
CA LEU A 111 -8.44 -4.67 -2.50
C LEU A 111 -8.55 -5.86 -3.44
N PHE A 112 -9.36 -5.71 -4.49
CA PHE A 112 -9.46 -6.65 -5.59
C PHE A 112 -9.55 -5.88 -6.91
N PHE A 113 -8.65 -6.17 -7.83
CA PHE A 113 -8.60 -5.50 -9.15
C PHE A 113 -9.58 -6.16 -10.10
N PHE A 114 -10.43 -5.37 -10.77
CA PHE A 114 -11.43 -5.82 -11.73
C PHE A 114 -11.10 -5.42 -13.18
N SER A 115 -10.13 -4.51 -13.35
CA SER A 115 -9.69 -4.02 -14.67
C SER A 115 -8.23 -3.59 -14.62
N ASN A 116 -7.65 -3.29 -15.81
CA ASN A 116 -6.30 -2.80 -15.93
C ASN A 116 -6.13 -1.47 -15.15
N ILE A 117 -5.09 -1.41 -14.32
CA ILE A 117 -4.76 -0.25 -13.49
C ILE A 117 -4.41 0.99 -14.33
N ASP A 118 -3.97 0.82 -15.58
CA ASP A 118 -3.72 1.92 -16.50
C ASP A 118 -4.94 2.82 -16.69
N SER A 119 -6.16 2.25 -16.66
CA SER A 119 -7.38 3.01 -16.81
C SER A 119 -7.55 4.08 -15.73
N LEU A 120 -7.18 3.76 -14.49
CA LEU A 120 -7.26 4.70 -13.37
C LEU A 120 -6.28 5.87 -13.54
N PHE A 121 -5.02 5.57 -13.88
CA PHE A 121 -4.01 6.62 -14.04
C PHE A 121 -4.21 7.46 -15.31
N ASN A 122 -4.86 6.90 -16.32
CA ASN A 122 -5.17 7.58 -17.58
C ASN A 122 -6.44 8.44 -17.52
N GLU A 123 -7.29 8.31 -16.48
CA GLU A 123 -8.44 9.21 -16.30
C GLU A 123 -8.02 10.68 -16.22
N ASN A 124 -6.87 10.95 -15.56
CA ASN A 124 -6.28 12.27 -15.50
C ASN A 124 -4.75 12.18 -15.63
N PRO A 125 -4.22 12.13 -16.85
CA PRO A 125 -2.79 11.91 -17.10
C PRO A 125 -1.89 13.03 -16.58
N ASP A 126 -2.43 14.21 -16.28
CA ASP A 126 -1.68 15.35 -15.74
C ASP A 126 -1.71 15.38 -14.20
N ALA A 127 -2.50 14.53 -13.56
CA ALA A 127 -2.55 14.46 -12.10
C ALA A 127 -1.26 13.90 -11.51
N SER A 128 -0.79 14.52 -10.44
CA SER A 128 0.35 14.04 -9.65
C SER A 128 -0.10 13.15 -8.49
N ILE A 129 -1.35 13.26 -8.03
CA ILE A 129 -1.91 12.52 -6.89
C ILE A 129 -3.26 11.93 -7.30
N PHE A 130 -3.48 10.67 -6.95
CA PHE A 130 -4.72 9.93 -7.20
C PHE A 130 -5.30 9.46 -5.87
N LEU A 131 -6.50 9.95 -5.54
CA LEU A 131 -7.22 9.65 -4.31
C LEU A 131 -8.58 9.05 -4.65
N THR A 132 -9.06 8.15 -3.80
CA THR A 132 -10.40 7.57 -3.92
C THR A 132 -11.31 8.13 -2.83
N ASP A 133 -12.54 8.48 -3.18
CA ASP A 133 -13.57 8.90 -2.23
C ASP A 133 -14.13 7.66 -1.51
N HIS A 134 -14.47 7.78 -0.22
CA HIS A 134 -15.16 6.72 0.53
C HIS A 134 -16.50 6.34 -0.08
N ARG A 135 -17.22 7.31 -0.69
CA ARG A 135 -18.57 7.13 -1.25
C ARG A 135 -19.51 6.45 -0.26
N ASN A 136 -19.51 6.94 0.97
CA ASN A 136 -20.40 6.46 2.01
C ASN A 136 -21.87 6.57 1.56
N SER A 137 -22.70 5.54 1.87
CA SER A 137 -24.15 5.63 1.70
C SER A 137 -24.74 6.69 2.65
N GLU A 138 -25.98 7.13 2.40
CA GLU A 138 -26.64 8.16 3.21
C GLU A 138 -26.63 7.83 4.70
N GLU A 139 -26.83 6.57 5.06
CA GLU A 139 -26.78 6.07 6.44
C GLU A 139 -25.42 6.31 7.12
N PHE A 140 -24.34 6.28 6.36
CA PHE A 140 -22.96 6.40 6.84
C PHE A 140 -22.29 7.74 6.54
N MET A 141 -23.05 8.74 6.08
CA MET A 141 -22.51 10.09 5.78
C MET A 141 -21.83 10.75 6.99
N HIS A 142 -22.31 10.47 8.21
CA HIS A 142 -21.71 11.00 9.44
C HIS A 142 -20.26 10.52 9.67
N TYR A 143 -19.82 9.43 9.03
CA TYR A 143 -18.42 8.99 9.10
C TYR A 143 -17.46 9.92 8.41
N TYR A 144 -17.90 10.79 7.47
CA TYR A 144 -17.02 11.78 6.85
C TYR A 144 -16.42 12.76 7.86
N GLU A 145 -17.13 13.08 8.94
CA GLU A 145 -16.63 13.93 10.02
C GLU A 145 -15.51 13.27 10.82
N LEU A 146 -15.50 11.92 10.90
CA LEU A 146 -14.55 11.14 11.68
C LEU A 146 -13.36 10.66 10.85
N SER A 147 -13.59 10.18 9.65
CA SER A 147 -12.58 9.52 8.80
C SER A 147 -12.11 10.36 7.62
N GLY A 148 -12.76 11.51 7.37
CA GLY A 148 -12.50 12.35 6.21
C GLY A 148 -13.14 11.82 4.93
N GLN A 149 -13.01 12.56 3.85
CA GLN A 149 -13.62 12.27 2.57
C GLN A 149 -12.93 11.11 1.83
N PHE A 150 -11.60 11.02 1.94
CA PHE A 150 -10.82 10.11 1.11
C PHE A 150 -10.50 8.80 1.80
N ASN A 151 -10.65 7.70 1.07
CA ASN A 151 -10.24 6.37 1.48
C ASN A 151 -8.74 6.19 1.26
N THR A 152 -8.04 5.65 2.26
CA THR A 152 -6.60 5.40 2.18
C THR A 152 -6.24 3.96 1.76
N GLY A 153 -7.22 3.17 1.35
CA GLY A 153 -7.00 1.82 0.81
C GLY A 153 -6.30 1.83 -0.55
N PHE A 154 -6.47 2.94 -1.30
CA PHE A 154 -5.68 3.25 -2.49
C PHE A 154 -5.30 4.73 -2.49
N VAL A 155 -3.99 5.00 -2.55
CA VAL A 155 -3.44 6.37 -2.72
C VAL A 155 -2.29 6.29 -3.72
N GLY A 156 -2.44 6.93 -4.88
CA GLY A 156 -1.47 6.88 -5.96
C GLY A 156 -0.71 8.20 -6.16
N PHE A 157 0.52 8.08 -6.66
CA PHE A 157 1.40 9.20 -6.99
C PHE A 157 2.07 8.96 -8.34
N ARG A 158 2.14 10.00 -9.15
CA ARG A 158 2.95 10.02 -10.35
C ARG A 158 4.37 10.48 -10.01
N ASN A 159 5.36 9.78 -10.54
CA ASN A 159 6.73 10.27 -10.50
C ASN A 159 6.88 11.46 -11.44
N THR A 160 7.24 12.61 -10.89
CA THR A 160 7.40 13.87 -11.63
C THR A 160 8.87 14.31 -11.72
N ASN A 161 9.81 13.42 -11.31
CA ASN A 161 11.26 13.67 -11.38
C ASN A 161 11.85 13.28 -12.73
#